data_794c2320bf12fb1e6787761e56cc36ab
#
_entry.id   794c2320bf12fb1e6787761e56cc36ab
#
_cell.length_a   1.000
_cell.length_b   1.000
_cell.length_c   1.000
_cell.angle_alpha   90.00
_cell.angle_beta   90.00
_cell.angle_gamma   90.00
#
_symmetry.space_group_name_H-M   'P 1'
#
loop_
_entity.id
_entity.type
_entity.pdbx_description
1 polymer ?
#
loop_
_entity_poly.entity_id
_entity_poly.type
_entity_poly.pdbx_seq_one_letter_code
_entity_poly.pdbx_strand_id
1 'polypeptide(L)'
;MRYIISLLGVIIFIALFSCAKQSTPMGGPKDEEPPKLLSISPENESLNVKPTVIELLFDEYIKVENPNKGIIITPRIKKDEMEVTALKNKVTIKLNQELEDSTTYVFNFQKTIQDITESNAPENLKLVFSTGDEIDSLTFSGNVAYTFPQREKKMKDVLVGLYTVEDTTNVLTAPPYYIGAADTTGNFKLTNIKAGQYVAYAWHDDNNSLKAEEKSEHYSFLGDTITIDRDISGVQFYLDKSNLGEFRIARASSIGSNFDIVLSKIPVDIEIEAPELNEKLFYRLSDRTLKFYHTALINDSLEVRLNLKDSVGFKIDTTLYAKFEESERRKETLETTIEGPRNFIDKLRAEFKFNKPVNEINFDSLLIKYDTASVIPVRKEWVFQKDSTKRTRLVLEWTVPDTLDFQNYIVYAGDSTFIDIENQFNKDKVEASYRRLKKETLAEEINVTVNTDERPLLVQLITKKDEIVAEKYLEETNIAEFRDIEAATYLIRAIVDTNRNRRWDTSNLYENRQAERVYYLMNPNDNNNKDTVIRGGWTLDVVIQPTKPIGLNKLPELPEEEKKALEAQINQHYEELMDKFLNKPM
;
A
#
# COMPACT_ATOMS: atom_id res chain seq x y z
N MET A 1 75.00 -37.59 28.93
CA MET A 1 73.74 -38.33 28.91
C MET A 1 72.52 -37.46 29.28
N ARG A 2 72.56 -36.66 30.35
CA ARG A 2 71.43 -35.82 30.82
C ARG A 2 70.96 -34.77 29.77
N TYR A 3 71.88 -34.13 29.07
CA TYR A 3 71.50 -33.09 28.02
C TYR A 3 70.91 -33.69 26.74
N ILE A 4 71.22 -34.92 26.40
CA ILE A 4 70.66 -35.60 25.22
C ILE A 4 69.19 -35.97 25.50
N ILE A 5 68.88 -36.40 26.75
CA ILE A 5 67.49 -36.72 27.15
C ILE A 5 66.62 -35.46 27.20
N SER A 6 67.18 -34.35 27.69
CA SER A 6 66.44 -33.05 27.64
C SER A 6 66.19 -32.53 26.23
N LEU A 7 67.17 -32.70 25.35
CA LEU A 7 67.03 -32.30 23.96
C LEU A 7 65.98 -33.15 23.23
N LEU A 8 65.97 -34.47 23.51
CA LEU A 8 64.98 -35.39 22.97
C LEU A 8 63.56 -35.07 23.43
N GLY A 9 63.43 -34.68 24.75
CA GLY A 9 62.15 -34.25 25.33
C GLY A 9 61.57 -32.98 24.67
N VAL A 10 62.42 -32.01 24.37
CA VAL A 10 62.03 -30.79 23.69
C VAL A 10 61.58 -31.04 22.22
N ILE A 11 62.26 -31.93 21.52
CA ILE A 11 61.90 -32.30 20.14
C ILE A 11 60.56 -33.06 20.11
N ILE A 12 60.31 -33.96 21.06
CA ILE A 12 59.01 -34.65 21.20
C ILE A 12 57.91 -33.69 21.56
N PHE A 13 58.17 -32.69 22.42
CA PHE A 13 57.19 -31.68 22.80
C PHE A 13 56.81 -30.75 21.65
N ILE A 14 57.77 -30.39 20.77
CA ILE A 14 57.53 -29.60 19.57
C ILE A 14 56.72 -30.40 18.52
N ALA A 15 56.97 -31.73 18.41
CA ALA A 15 56.24 -32.60 17.49
C ALA A 15 54.73 -32.78 17.88
N LEU A 16 54.40 -32.62 19.17
CA LEU A 16 53.02 -32.73 19.66
C LEU A 16 52.14 -31.48 19.37
N PHE A 17 52.74 -30.36 18.96
CA PHE A 17 52.03 -29.14 18.57
C PHE A 17 51.85 -29.00 17.06
N SER A 18 52.19 -29.99 16.25
CA SER A 18 51.87 -29.99 14.84
C SER A 18 50.38 -30.29 14.62
N CYS A 19 49.54 -29.31 14.87
CA CYS A 19 48.15 -29.33 14.42
C CYS A 19 48.13 -29.29 12.90
N ALA A 20 47.96 -30.43 12.26
CA ALA A 20 47.55 -30.45 10.87
C ALA A 20 46.20 -29.77 10.73
N LYS A 21 46.17 -28.57 10.17
CA LYS A 21 44.94 -27.95 9.71
C LYS A 21 44.41 -28.85 8.59
N GLN A 22 43.35 -29.59 8.84
CA GLN A 22 42.55 -30.16 7.77
C GLN A 22 41.98 -28.98 6.96
N SER A 23 42.61 -28.65 5.82
CA SER A 23 41.97 -27.85 4.82
C SER A 23 40.89 -28.73 4.15
N THR A 24 39.63 -28.38 4.31
CA THR A 24 38.61 -28.89 3.43
C THR A 24 39.07 -28.64 2.01
N PRO A 25 38.98 -29.62 1.11
CA PRO A 25 39.30 -29.40 -0.30
C PRO A 25 38.47 -28.19 -0.75
N MET A 26 39.12 -27.13 -1.22
CA MET A 26 38.44 -26.08 -1.94
C MET A 26 37.94 -26.72 -3.23
N GLY A 27 36.63 -26.84 -3.36
CA GLY A 27 35.99 -27.27 -4.59
C GLY A 27 36.54 -26.48 -5.78
N GLY A 28 36.38 -26.99 -6.97
CA GLY A 28 36.67 -26.27 -8.21
C GLY A 28 35.94 -24.92 -8.28
N PRO A 29 36.23 -24.08 -9.26
CA PRO A 29 35.46 -22.87 -9.50
C PRO A 29 33.95 -23.22 -9.55
N LYS A 30 33.13 -22.37 -8.96
CA LYS A 30 31.69 -22.54 -8.98
C LYS A 30 31.21 -22.57 -10.42
N ASP A 31 30.37 -23.54 -10.76
CA ASP A 31 29.72 -23.59 -12.08
C ASP A 31 28.65 -22.49 -12.14
N GLU A 32 28.72 -21.62 -13.13
CA GLU A 32 27.75 -20.54 -13.37
C GLU A 32 26.95 -20.77 -14.65
N GLU A 33 27.22 -21.85 -15.38
CA GLU A 33 26.47 -22.18 -16.60
C GLU A 33 25.18 -22.93 -16.24
N PRO A 34 24.01 -22.49 -16.76
CA PRO A 34 22.78 -23.24 -16.57
C PRO A 34 22.70 -24.46 -17.48
N PRO A 35 21.92 -25.51 -17.12
CA PRO A 35 21.69 -26.68 -17.95
C PRO A 35 21.17 -26.31 -19.34
N LYS A 36 21.72 -26.91 -20.38
CA LYS A 36 21.33 -26.68 -21.79
C LYS A 36 20.34 -27.74 -22.23
N LEU A 37 19.22 -27.31 -22.81
CA LEU A 37 18.23 -28.20 -23.37
C LEU A 37 18.78 -28.87 -24.63
N LEU A 38 18.86 -30.21 -24.62
CA LEU A 38 19.31 -31.02 -25.79
C LEU A 38 18.14 -31.40 -26.69
N SER A 39 17.01 -31.78 -26.11
CA SER A 39 15.80 -32.11 -26.86
C SER A 39 14.54 -31.92 -26.01
N ILE A 40 13.43 -31.66 -26.69
CA ILE A 40 12.11 -31.54 -26.09
C ILE A 40 11.09 -32.27 -26.97
N SER A 41 10.14 -32.97 -26.34
CA SER A 41 9.05 -33.66 -27.04
C SER A 41 7.71 -33.32 -26.33
N PRO A 42 6.68 -32.82 -27.07
CA PRO A 42 6.72 -32.49 -28.50
C PRO A 42 7.74 -31.41 -28.84
N GLU A 43 8.13 -31.30 -30.08
CA GLU A 43 9.02 -30.23 -30.55
C GLU A 43 8.35 -28.86 -30.33
N ASN A 44 9.16 -27.85 -30.03
CA ASN A 44 8.65 -26.48 -29.88
C ASN A 44 7.98 -26.01 -31.16
N GLU A 45 6.85 -25.32 -31.04
CA GLU A 45 5.99 -24.83 -32.13
C GLU A 45 5.37 -25.95 -33.01
N SER A 46 5.26 -27.19 -32.49
CA SER A 46 4.55 -28.27 -33.18
C SER A 46 3.04 -28.02 -33.23
N LEU A 47 2.44 -28.46 -34.34
CA LEU A 47 1.01 -28.31 -34.63
C LEU A 47 0.30 -29.68 -34.62
N ASN A 48 -1.00 -29.67 -34.40
CA ASN A 48 -1.86 -30.85 -34.39
C ASN A 48 -1.37 -31.96 -33.43
N VAL A 49 -0.82 -31.57 -32.27
CA VAL A 49 -0.29 -32.51 -31.29
C VAL A 49 -1.08 -32.44 -29.99
N LYS A 50 -1.46 -33.58 -29.44
CA LYS A 50 -2.09 -33.75 -28.12
C LYS A 50 -1.26 -34.67 -27.24
N PRO A 51 -0.12 -34.19 -26.69
CA PRO A 51 0.75 -35.03 -25.89
C PRO A 51 0.08 -35.36 -24.56
N THR A 52 0.16 -36.62 -24.14
CA THR A 52 -0.10 -37.04 -22.77
C THR A 52 1.15 -37.03 -21.90
N VAL A 53 2.33 -36.94 -22.56
CA VAL A 53 3.64 -36.88 -21.92
C VAL A 53 4.50 -35.85 -22.65
N ILE A 54 5.13 -34.97 -21.86
CA ILE A 54 6.12 -34.01 -22.32
C ILE A 54 7.47 -34.41 -21.73
N GLU A 55 8.52 -34.42 -22.53
CA GLU A 55 9.86 -34.80 -22.09
C GLU A 55 10.87 -33.73 -22.47
N LEU A 56 11.74 -33.37 -21.52
CA LEU A 56 12.86 -32.47 -21.71
C LEU A 56 14.15 -33.20 -21.33
N LEU A 57 15.15 -33.15 -22.17
CA LEU A 57 16.48 -33.74 -21.96
C LEU A 57 17.53 -32.65 -21.93
N PHE A 58 18.38 -32.67 -20.90
CA PHE A 58 19.45 -31.69 -20.70
C PHE A 58 20.83 -32.32 -20.81
N ASP A 59 21.87 -31.50 -20.96
CA ASP A 59 23.28 -31.93 -21.06
C ASP A 59 23.87 -32.37 -19.71
N GLU A 60 23.25 -31.96 -18.58
CA GLU A 60 23.69 -32.26 -17.22
C GLU A 60 22.55 -32.74 -16.32
N TYR A 61 22.87 -33.13 -15.07
CA TYR A 61 21.89 -33.60 -14.10
C TYR A 61 21.09 -32.42 -13.54
N ILE A 62 19.75 -32.56 -13.54
CA ILE A 62 18.81 -31.54 -13.15
C ILE A 62 17.94 -31.97 -12.00
N LYS A 63 17.43 -30.98 -11.28
CA LYS A 63 16.34 -31.11 -10.31
C LYS A 63 15.16 -30.21 -10.72
N VAL A 64 13.97 -30.57 -10.24
CA VAL A 64 12.76 -29.77 -10.44
C VAL A 64 12.29 -29.29 -9.08
N GLU A 65 12.27 -28.00 -8.88
CA GLU A 65 11.88 -27.39 -7.62
C GLU A 65 10.47 -26.81 -7.70
N ASN A 66 9.58 -27.22 -6.82
CA ASN A 66 8.20 -26.73 -6.71
C ASN A 66 7.44 -26.66 -8.06
N PRO A 67 7.34 -27.77 -8.84
CA PRO A 67 6.79 -27.75 -10.20
C PRO A 67 5.36 -27.18 -10.27
N ASN A 68 4.54 -27.48 -9.29
CA ASN A 68 3.16 -27.00 -9.24
C ASN A 68 3.03 -25.47 -9.05
N LYS A 69 4.09 -24.79 -8.66
CA LYS A 69 4.13 -23.33 -8.48
C LYS A 69 4.96 -22.63 -9.53
N GLY A 70 6.07 -23.26 -9.94
CA GLY A 70 7.04 -22.65 -10.81
C GLY A 70 6.81 -22.89 -12.30
N ILE A 71 6.07 -23.94 -12.71
CA ILE A 71 5.68 -24.15 -14.11
C ILE A 71 4.35 -23.42 -14.35
N ILE A 72 4.41 -22.35 -15.13
CA ILE A 72 3.23 -21.60 -15.56
C ILE A 72 2.76 -22.18 -16.90
N ILE A 73 1.52 -22.67 -16.92
CA ILE A 73 0.92 -23.28 -18.11
C ILE A 73 -0.26 -22.43 -18.54
N THR A 74 -0.30 -22.04 -19.79
CA THR A 74 -1.41 -21.29 -20.39
C THR A 74 -1.84 -21.96 -21.72
N PRO A 75 -3.13 -22.21 -21.93
CA PRO A 75 -4.21 -22.18 -20.93
C PRO A 75 -3.95 -23.13 -19.75
N ARG A 76 -4.58 -22.85 -18.62
CA ARG A 76 -4.31 -23.59 -17.38
C ARG A 76 -4.64 -25.09 -17.50
N ILE A 77 -3.79 -25.91 -16.95
CA ILE A 77 -4.04 -27.33 -16.65
C ILE A 77 -4.21 -27.46 -15.13
N LYS A 78 -5.15 -28.30 -14.69
CA LYS A 78 -5.36 -28.56 -13.26
C LYS A 78 -4.12 -29.21 -12.66
N LYS A 79 -3.68 -28.72 -11.50
CA LYS A 79 -2.43 -29.19 -10.86
C LYS A 79 -2.47 -30.66 -10.44
N ASP A 80 -3.63 -31.15 -10.06
CA ASP A 80 -3.90 -32.57 -9.73
C ASP A 80 -3.94 -33.48 -10.94
N GLU A 81 -4.04 -32.92 -12.14
CA GLU A 81 -4.02 -33.62 -13.42
C GLU A 81 -2.63 -33.58 -14.11
N MET A 82 -1.59 -33.14 -13.38
CA MET A 82 -0.21 -33.06 -13.88
C MET A 82 0.77 -33.69 -12.90
N GLU A 83 1.60 -34.61 -13.39
CA GLU A 83 2.71 -35.20 -12.65
C GLU A 83 4.03 -34.79 -13.27
N VAL A 84 4.94 -34.20 -12.48
CA VAL A 84 6.28 -33.82 -12.93
C VAL A 84 7.34 -34.62 -12.21
N THR A 85 8.21 -35.27 -12.94
CA THR A 85 9.33 -36.07 -12.42
C THR A 85 10.63 -35.67 -13.06
N ALA A 86 11.72 -35.67 -12.27
CA ALA A 86 13.07 -35.47 -12.75
C ALA A 86 13.90 -36.74 -12.47
N LEU A 87 14.57 -37.23 -13.46
CA LEU A 87 15.48 -38.39 -13.33
C LEU A 87 16.76 -38.13 -14.11
N LYS A 88 17.89 -37.99 -13.39
CA LYS A 88 19.18 -37.63 -13.97
C LYS A 88 19.09 -36.30 -14.71
N ASN A 89 19.20 -36.32 -16.03
CA ASN A 89 19.16 -35.18 -16.92
C ASN A 89 17.84 -35.04 -17.71
N LYS A 90 16.79 -35.77 -17.28
CA LYS A 90 15.50 -35.79 -17.98
C LYS A 90 14.37 -35.32 -17.05
N VAL A 91 13.54 -34.40 -17.53
CA VAL A 91 12.24 -34.04 -16.95
C VAL A 91 11.14 -34.71 -17.75
N THR A 92 10.19 -35.33 -17.05
CA THR A 92 9.00 -35.92 -17.65
C THR A 92 7.77 -35.30 -16.99
N ILE A 93 6.86 -34.75 -17.79
CA ILE A 93 5.58 -34.21 -17.37
C ILE A 93 4.49 -35.08 -17.98
N LYS A 94 3.70 -35.70 -17.12
CA LYS A 94 2.50 -36.45 -17.53
C LYS A 94 1.28 -35.59 -17.35
N LEU A 95 0.44 -35.55 -18.37
CA LEU A 95 -0.84 -34.85 -18.40
C LEU A 95 -1.96 -35.88 -18.34
N ASN A 96 -2.74 -35.86 -17.27
CA ASN A 96 -3.93 -36.72 -17.09
C ASN A 96 -5.19 -35.99 -17.58
N GLN A 97 -5.14 -34.68 -17.73
CA GLN A 97 -6.20 -33.86 -18.31
C GLN A 97 -6.14 -33.92 -19.84
N GLU A 98 -7.28 -34.13 -20.48
CA GLU A 98 -7.40 -33.98 -21.92
C GLU A 98 -7.23 -32.51 -22.34
N LEU A 99 -6.41 -32.27 -23.36
CA LEU A 99 -6.14 -30.95 -23.88
C LEU A 99 -7.28 -30.48 -24.79
N GLU A 100 -7.62 -29.19 -24.70
CA GLU A 100 -8.65 -28.56 -25.52
C GLU A 100 -8.25 -28.59 -27.01
N ASP A 101 -9.26 -28.66 -27.90
CA ASP A 101 -9.04 -28.64 -29.34
C ASP A 101 -8.71 -27.23 -29.84
N SER A 102 -7.94 -27.16 -30.92
CA SER A 102 -7.58 -25.90 -31.59
C SER A 102 -7.08 -24.84 -30.61
N THR A 103 -6.14 -25.23 -29.74
CA THR A 103 -5.67 -24.41 -28.62
C THR A 103 -4.15 -24.46 -28.54
N THR A 104 -3.53 -23.29 -28.39
CA THR A 104 -2.09 -23.16 -28.19
C THR A 104 -1.76 -23.25 -26.71
N TYR A 105 -0.93 -24.22 -26.33
CA TYR A 105 -0.41 -24.38 -24.98
C TYR A 105 1.00 -23.84 -24.85
N VAL A 106 1.23 -23.08 -23.79
CA VAL A 106 2.54 -22.53 -23.42
C VAL A 106 2.92 -23.03 -22.04
N PHE A 107 4.03 -23.77 -21.95
CA PHE A 107 4.65 -24.19 -20.70
C PHE A 107 5.85 -23.28 -20.45
N ASN A 108 5.77 -22.40 -19.46
CA ASN A 108 6.88 -21.55 -19.03
C ASN A 108 7.48 -22.14 -17.76
N PHE A 109 8.69 -22.66 -17.87
CA PHE A 109 9.37 -23.36 -16.77
C PHE A 109 10.04 -22.42 -15.77
N GLN A 110 10.10 -21.13 -16.04
CA GLN A 110 10.74 -20.13 -15.21
C GLN A 110 12.11 -20.62 -14.67
N LYS A 111 12.27 -20.65 -13.33
CA LYS A 111 13.46 -21.15 -12.64
C LYS A 111 13.23 -22.52 -11.98
N THR A 112 12.21 -23.24 -12.38
CA THR A 112 11.81 -24.52 -11.76
C THR A 112 12.78 -25.66 -12.08
N ILE A 113 13.37 -25.68 -13.27
CA ILE A 113 14.36 -26.66 -13.69
C ILE A 113 15.75 -26.06 -13.45
N GLN A 114 16.56 -26.75 -12.66
CA GLN A 114 17.87 -26.26 -12.22
C GLN A 114 18.89 -27.40 -12.24
N ASP A 115 20.20 -27.08 -12.34
CA ASP A 115 21.22 -28.04 -12.04
C ASP A 115 21.16 -28.51 -10.58
N ILE A 116 21.77 -29.66 -10.30
CA ILE A 116 21.73 -30.24 -8.96
C ILE A 116 22.69 -29.50 -8.01
N THR A 117 23.78 -28.96 -8.50
CA THR A 117 24.92 -28.48 -7.74
C THR A 117 24.71 -27.04 -7.27
N GLU A 118 24.60 -26.11 -8.17
CA GLU A 118 24.57 -24.66 -7.89
C GLU A 118 23.18 -24.03 -8.00
N SER A 119 22.20 -24.77 -8.51
CA SER A 119 20.83 -24.28 -8.73
C SER A 119 20.72 -23.23 -9.83
N ASN A 120 21.61 -23.29 -10.84
CA ASN A 120 21.47 -22.46 -12.02
C ASN A 120 20.28 -22.92 -12.85
N ALA A 121 19.48 -22.00 -13.36
CA ALA A 121 18.29 -22.28 -14.15
C ALA A 121 18.42 -21.69 -15.56
N PRO A 122 18.00 -22.40 -16.62
CA PRO A 122 17.94 -21.85 -17.96
C PRO A 122 17.05 -20.59 -18.00
N GLU A 123 17.50 -19.55 -18.68
CA GLU A 123 16.70 -18.35 -18.89
C GLU A 123 15.65 -18.59 -19.98
N ASN A 124 14.42 -18.12 -19.73
CA ASN A 124 13.32 -18.14 -20.71
C ASN A 124 12.98 -19.52 -21.30
N LEU A 125 13.20 -20.62 -20.57
CA LEU A 125 12.84 -21.96 -21.03
C LEU A 125 11.32 -22.08 -21.16
N LYS A 126 10.85 -22.27 -22.39
CA LYS A 126 9.44 -22.42 -22.76
C LYS A 126 9.25 -23.53 -23.77
N LEU A 127 8.07 -24.15 -23.68
CA LEU A 127 7.55 -25.04 -24.73
C LEU A 127 6.22 -24.46 -25.21
N VAL A 128 6.07 -24.28 -26.50
CA VAL A 128 4.82 -23.86 -27.16
C VAL A 128 4.44 -24.95 -28.16
N PHE A 129 3.19 -25.38 -28.16
CA PHE A 129 2.61 -26.26 -29.18
C PHE A 129 1.13 -26.00 -29.33
N SER A 130 0.54 -26.42 -30.45
CA SER A 130 -0.89 -26.30 -30.69
C SER A 130 -1.54 -27.65 -30.91
N THR A 131 -2.72 -27.83 -30.38
CA THR A 131 -3.61 -28.97 -30.65
C THR A 131 -4.36 -28.78 -31.96
N GLY A 132 -4.29 -27.59 -32.55
CA GLY A 132 -4.83 -27.22 -33.86
C GLY A 132 -3.76 -27.06 -34.95
N ASP A 133 -4.17 -26.50 -36.06
CA ASP A 133 -3.35 -26.33 -37.26
C ASP A 133 -2.59 -24.99 -37.30
N GLU A 134 -2.76 -24.16 -36.27
CA GLU A 134 -2.06 -22.87 -36.11
C GLU A 134 -1.67 -22.62 -34.66
N ILE A 135 -0.68 -21.76 -34.44
CA ILE A 135 -0.31 -21.23 -33.12
C ILE A 135 -0.92 -19.87 -32.98
N ASP A 136 -1.73 -19.68 -31.89
CA ASP A 136 -2.25 -18.37 -31.54
C ASP A 136 -1.09 -17.39 -31.31
N SER A 137 -1.20 -16.18 -31.87
CA SER A 137 -0.10 -15.20 -31.86
C SER A 137 -0.43 -13.88 -31.17
N LEU A 138 -1.70 -13.68 -30.78
CA LEU A 138 -2.14 -12.43 -30.18
C LEU A 138 -1.47 -12.17 -28.82
N THR A 139 -1.31 -10.88 -28.52
CA THR A 139 -0.64 -10.42 -27.31
C THR A 139 -1.49 -9.44 -26.53
N PHE A 140 -1.33 -9.48 -25.18
CA PHE A 140 -1.93 -8.54 -24.26
C PHE A 140 -0.84 -7.99 -23.36
N SER A 141 -0.59 -6.68 -23.42
CA SER A 141 0.56 -6.06 -22.75
C SER A 141 0.26 -4.70 -22.18
N GLY A 142 1.03 -4.33 -21.16
CA GLY A 142 0.86 -3.08 -20.48
C GLY A 142 1.75 -2.94 -19.27
N ASN A 143 1.29 -2.17 -18.29
CA ASN A 143 2.00 -1.94 -17.04
C ASN A 143 1.07 -2.11 -15.84
N VAL A 144 1.64 -2.55 -14.73
CA VAL A 144 1.01 -2.62 -13.42
C VAL A 144 1.77 -1.69 -12.48
N ALA A 145 1.06 -0.86 -11.74
CA ALA A 145 1.62 -0.02 -10.70
C ALA A 145 0.78 -0.12 -9.41
N TYR A 146 1.35 0.25 -8.27
CA TYR A 146 0.56 0.42 -7.06
C TYR A 146 -0.09 1.80 -7.04
N THR A 147 -1.34 1.87 -6.62
CA THR A 147 -2.05 3.14 -6.39
C THR A 147 -1.31 4.01 -5.37
N PHE A 148 -0.83 3.38 -4.29
CA PHE A 148 0.08 4.04 -3.33
C PHE A 148 1.45 3.37 -3.33
N PRO A 149 2.56 4.14 -3.25
CA PRO A 149 3.91 3.59 -3.25
C PRO A 149 4.13 2.54 -2.16
N GLN A 150 4.65 1.38 -2.53
CA GLN A 150 5.00 0.29 -1.61
C GLN A 150 6.51 0.23 -1.44
N ARG A 151 7.00 0.26 -0.18
CA ARG A 151 8.45 0.24 0.10
C ARG A 151 9.08 -1.14 0.01
N GLU A 152 8.34 -2.19 0.35
CA GLU A 152 8.86 -3.54 0.56
C GLU A 152 8.44 -4.54 -0.52
N LYS A 153 7.38 -4.24 -1.29
CA LYS A 153 6.85 -5.16 -2.29
C LYS A 153 7.59 -5.03 -3.63
N LYS A 154 7.91 -6.18 -4.21
CA LYS A 154 8.64 -6.26 -5.48
C LYS A 154 7.67 -6.55 -6.62
N MET A 155 7.75 -5.78 -7.69
CA MET A 155 6.88 -5.95 -8.87
C MET A 155 7.00 -7.35 -9.53
N LYS A 156 8.11 -8.04 -9.33
CA LYS A 156 8.32 -9.40 -9.90
C LYS A 156 7.32 -10.45 -9.38
N ASP A 157 6.66 -10.20 -8.23
CA ASP A 157 5.67 -11.10 -7.65
C ASP A 157 4.24 -10.72 -8.08
N VAL A 158 4.12 -9.75 -9.01
CA VAL A 158 2.86 -9.31 -9.60
C VAL A 158 2.53 -10.15 -10.82
N LEU A 159 1.31 -10.68 -10.84
CA LEU A 159 0.77 -11.48 -11.92
C LEU A 159 -0.35 -10.73 -12.64
N VAL A 160 -0.51 -11.03 -13.93
CA VAL A 160 -1.62 -10.56 -14.76
C VAL A 160 -2.29 -11.78 -15.38
N GLY A 161 -3.62 -11.82 -15.32
CA GLY A 161 -4.38 -12.94 -15.82
C GLY A 161 -5.61 -12.54 -16.63
N LEU A 162 -5.95 -13.40 -17.60
CA LEU A 162 -7.17 -13.31 -18.39
C LEU A 162 -8.06 -14.51 -18.10
N TYR A 163 -9.34 -14.25 -17.87
CA TYR A 163 -10.41 -15.22 -17.71
C TYR A 163 -11.31 -15.13 -18.93
N THR A 164 -11.75 -16.24 -19.49
CA THR A 164 -12.75 -16.25 -20.55
C THR A 164 -14.09 -15.82 -19.96
N VAL A 165 -14.96 -15.21 -20.77
CA VAL A 165 -16.28 -14.75 -20.27
C VAL A 165 -17.23 -15.89 -19.90
N GLU A 166 -16.98 -17.11 -20.40
CA GLU A 166 -17.70 -18.33 -20.02
C GLU A 166 -17.24 -18.89 -18.67
N ASP A 167 -16.05 -18.51 -18.19
CA ASP A 167 -15.53 -18.94 -16.90
C ASP A 167 -16.28 -18.20 -15.78
N THR A 168 -16.97 -18.92 -14.93
CA THR A 168 -17.67 -18.35 -13.77
C THR A 168 -16.73 -18.04 -12.61
N THR A 169 -15.44 -18.35 -12.74
CA THR A 169 -14.41 -18.05 -11.73
C THR A 169 -13.79 -16.67 -11.95
N ASN A 170 -13.13 -16.15 -10.95
CA ASN A 170 -12.42 -14.88 -10.98
C ASN A 170 -11.10 -14.96 -10.19
N VAL A 171 -10.37 -13.86 -10.15
CA VAL A 171 -9.06 -13.76 -9.50
C VAL A 171 -9.04 -14.19 -8.03
N LEU A 172 -10.17 -14.15 -7.30
CA LEU A 172 -10.27 -14.58 -5.89
C LEU A 172 -10.53 -16.09 -5.75
N THR A 173 -11.12 -16.72 -6.76
CA THR A 173 -11.64 -18.09 -6.64
C THR A 173 -10.77 -19.14 -7.31
N ALA A 174 -10.16 -18.83 -8.44
CA ALA A 174 -9.34 -19.78 -9.19
C ALA A 174 -8.23 -19.07 -9.99
N PRO A 175 -7.15 -19.78 -10.36
CA PRO A 175 -6.17 -19.25 -11.33
C PRO A 175 -6.81 -18.94 -12.68
N PRO A 176 -6.30 -17.95 -13.43
CA PRO A 176 -6.83 -17.54 -14.72
C PRO A 176 -6.56 -18.56 -15.84
N TYR A 177 -7.20 -18.34 -16.99
CA TYR A 177 -6.98 -19.13 -18.21
C TYR A 177 -5.61 -18.82 -18.84
N TYR A 178 -5.26 -17.51 -19.01
CA TYR A 178 -3.92 -17.05 -19.35
C TYR A 178 -3.32 -16.28 -18.19
N ILE A 179 -2.01 -16.50 -17.93
CA ILE A 179 -1.31 -15.85 -16.82
C ILE A 179 0.12 -15.50 -17.23
N GLY A 180 0.60 -14.36 -16.76
CA GLY A 180 1.98 -13.93 -16.91
C GLY A 180 2.44 -13.08 -15.74
N ALA A 181 3.75 -13.04 -15.50
CA ALA A 181 4.33 -12.21 -14.47
C ALA A 181 4.73 -10.84 -15.02
N ALA A 182 4.63 -9.81 -14.19
CA ALA A 182 5.24 -8.52 -14.47
C ALA A 182 6.75 -8.56 -14.24
N ASP A 183 7.50 -7.70 -14.94
CA ASP A 183 8.90 -7.48 -14.69
C ASP A 183 9.13 -6.58 -13.45
N THR A 184 10.39 -6.29 -13.13
CA THR A 184 10.76 -5.45 -11.97
C THR A 184 10.27 -4.01 -12.09
N THR A 185 9.86 -3.57 -13.26
CA THR A 185 9.33 -2.23 -13.57
C THR A 185 7.81 -2.22 -13.71
N GLY A 186 7.17 -3.38 -13.54
CA GLY A 186 5.74 -3.56 -13.65
C GLY A 186 5.22 -3.82 -15.06
N ASN A 187 6.09 -3.89 -16.07
CA ASN A 187 5.65 -4.22 -17.43
C ASN A 187 5.29 -5.70 -17.54
N PHE A 188 4.23 -6.01 -18.26
CA PHE A 188 3.80 -7.36 -18.52
C PHE A 188 3.51 -7.58 -20.00
N LYS A 189 3.65 -8.82 -20.46
CA LYS A 189 3.25 -9.25 -21.79
C LYS A 189 2.81 -10.71 -21.76
N LEU A 190 1.52 -10.94 -21.99
CA LEU A 190 0.98 -12.26 -22.28
C LEU A 190 1.03 -12.49 -23.78
N THR A 191 1.39 -13.70 -24.19
CA THR A 191 1.55 -14.09 -25.60
C THR A 191 0.75 -15.35 -25.91
N ASN A 192 0.60 -15.66 -27.16
CA ASN A 192 -0.09 -16.86 -27.63
C ASN A 192 -1.56 -16.92 -27.18
N ILE A 193 -2.23 -15.77 -27.23
CA ILE A 193 -3.62 -15.62 -26.84
C ILE A 193 -4.50 -15.90 -28.05
N LYS A 194 -5.50 -16.76 -27.87
CA LYS A 194 -6.56 -16.99 -28.85
C LYS A 194 -7.48 -15.80 -28.95
N ALA A 195 -7.94 -15.47 -30.14
CA ALA A 195 -8.96 -14.43 -30.33
C ALA A 195 -10.22 -14.78 -29.51
N GLY A 196 -10.73 -13.80 -28.75
CA GLY A 196 -11.89 -14.03 -27.87
C GLY A 196 -12.21 -12.86 -26.97
N GLN A 197 -13.15 -13.08 -26.06
CA GLN A 197 -13.55 -12.12 -25.04
C GLN A 197 -13.04 -12.54 -23.65
N TYR A 198 -12.45 -11.61 -22.94
CA TYR A 198 -11.76 -11.88 -21.68
C TYR A 198 -12.06 -10.82 -20.62
N VAL A 199 -11.99 -11.21 -19.36
CA VAL A 199 -11.91 -10.32 -18.20
C VAL A 199 -10.49 -10.33 -17.69
N ALA A 200 -9.90 -9.17 -17.46
CA ALA A 200 -8.50 -9.01 -17.09
C ALA A 200 -8.31 -8.55 -15.64
N TYR A 201 -7.38 -9.20 -14.95
CA TYR A 201 -6.99 -8.91 -13.58
C TYR A 201 -5.48 -8.79 -13.45
N ALA A 202 -5.04 -8.03 -12.46
CA ALA A 202 -3.66 -8.01 -11.98
C ALA A 202 -3.68 -8.13 -10.46
N TRP A 203 -2.71 -8.85 -9.86
CA TRP A 203 -2.61 -8.99 -8.41
C TRP A 203 -1.18 -9.27 -7.98
N HIS A 204 -0.89 -8.96 -6.71
CA HIS A 204 0.39 -9.32 -6.09
C HIS A 204 0.22 -10.65 -5.35
N ASP A 205 0.84 -11.71 -5.86
CA ASP A 205 0.73 -13.07 -5.35
C ASP A 205 1.81 -13.35 -4.29
N ASP A 206 1.54 -12.94 -3.04
CA ASP A 206 2.50 -13.09 -1.92
C ASP A 206 2.74 -14.57 -1.53
N ASN A 207 1.77 -15.46 -1.80
CA ASN A 207 1.79 -16.86 -1.35
C ASN A 207 1.95 -17.90 -2.48
N ASN A 208 2.09 -17.43 -3.74
CA ASN A 208 2.16 -18.24 -4.95
C ASN A 208 0.93 -19.17 -5.13
N SER A 209 -0.26 -18.67 -4.82
CA SER A 209 -1.52 -19.39 -5.03
C SER A 209 -2.04 -19.28 -6.46
N LEU A 210 -1.49 -18.37 -7.26
CA LEU A 210 -1.92 -17.97 -8.59
C LEU A 210 -3.33 -17.35 -8.61
N LYS A 211 -3.78 -16.84 -7.51
CA LYS A 211 -5.03 -16.10 -7.32
C LYS A 211 -4.82 -15.02 -6.26
N ALA A 212 -5.70 -14.04 -6.19
CA ALA A 212 -5.62 -12.99 -5.16
C ALA A 212 -6.30 -13.45 -3.86
N GLU A 213 -5.68 -13.14 -2.74
CA GLU A 213 -6.26 -13.37 -1.42
C GLU A 213 -7.17 -12.20 -1.00
N GLU A 214 -8.43 -12.51 -0.76
CA GLU A 214 -9.54 -11.56 -0.51
C GLU A 214 -9.25 -10.48 0.55
N LYS A 215 -8.39 -10.77 1.54
CA LYS A 215 -8.16 -9.89 2.70
C LYS A 215 -6.79 -9.26 2.76
N SER A 216 -5.82 -9.80 2.05
CA SER A 216 -4.41 -9.49 2.30
C SER A 216 -3.64 -9.00 1.09
N GLU A 217 -4.00 -9.40 -0.10
CA GLU A 217 -3.25 -9.10 -1.30
C GLU A 217 -3.82 -7.90 -2.06
N HIS A 218 -2.93 -7.24 -2.79
CA HIS A 218 -3.30 -6.14 -3.67
C HIS A 218 -3.78 -6.70 -5.00
N TYR A 219 -4.85 -6.16 -5.55
CA TYR A 219 -5.36 -6.55 -6.86
C TYR A 219 -5.91 -5.34 -7.62
N SER A 220 -6.13 -5.54 -8.90
CA SER A 220 -6.79 -4.59 -9.80
C SER A 220 -7.51 -5.36 -10.89
N PHE A 221 -8.48 -4.75 -11.53
CA PHE A 221 -9.23 -5.33 -12.64
C PHE A 221 -9.65 -4.25 -13.64
N LEU A 222 -9.93 -4.67 -14.87
CA LEU A 222 -10.61 -3.81 -15.83
C LEU A 222 -12.12 -4.04 -15.68
N GLY A 223 -12.89 -2.96 -15.56
CA GLY A 223 -14.32 -3.06 -15.32
C GLY A 223 -15.11 -3.66 -16.49
N ASP A 224 -14.56 -3.58 -17.70
CA ASP A 224 -15.20 -4.05 -18.92
C ASP A 224 -14.56 -5.33 -19.45
N THR A 225 -15.36 -6.12 -20.17
CA THR A 225 -14.89 -7.24 -20.97
C THR A 225 -14.04 -6.73 -22.13
N ILE A 226 -12.90 -7.37 -22.37
CA ILE A 226 -11.96 -7.02 -23.42
C ILE A 226 -12.12 -7.99 -24.59
N THR A 227 -12.33 -7.48 -25.79
CA THR A 227 -12.24 -8.26 -27.02
C THR A 227 -10.81 -8.24 -27.54
N ILE A 228 -10.16 -9.41 -27.58
CA ILE A 228 -8.82 -9.59 -28.12
C ILE A 228 -8.97 -10.22 -29.50
N ASP A 229 -8.98 -9.42 -30.54
CA ASP A 229 -8.98 -9.78 -31.96
C ASP A 229 -7.71 -9.32 -32.70
N ARG A 230 -6.87 -8.59 -31.99
CA ARG A 230 -5.56 -8.03 -32.40
C ARG A 230 -4.69 -7.83 -31.16
N ASP A 231 -3.44 -7.51 -31.37
CA ASP A 231 -2.52 -7.18 -30.30
C ASP A 231 -3.04 -5.97 -29.50
N ILE A 232 -3.13 -6.14 -28.19
CA ILE A 232 -3.51 -5.09 -27.25
C ILE A 232 -2.28 -4.65 -26.45
N SER A 233 -2.03 -3.34 -26.43
CA SER A 233 -0.91 -2.76 -25.70
C SER A 233 -1.31 -1.52 -24.91
N GLY A 234 -0.47 -1.11 -23.98
CA GLY A 234 -0.67 0.08 -23.16
C GLY A 234 -1.79 -0.06 -22.11
N VAL A 235 -2.14 -1.29 -21.75
CA VAL A 235 -3.08 -1.56 -20.66
C VAL A 235 -2.45 -1.17 -19.34
N GLN A 236 -3.24 -0.53 -18.48
CA GLN A 236 -2.78 -0.06 -17.19
C GLN A 236 -3.61 -0.64 -16.04
N PHE A 237 -2.93 -1.26 -15.08
CA PHE A 237 -3.52 -1.69 -13.81
C PHE A 237 -2.95 -0.87 -12.65
N TYR A 238 -3.81 -0.53 -11.69
CA TYR A 238 -3.44 0.11 -10.43
C TYR A 238 -3.83 -0.79 -9.28
N LEU A 239 -2.83 -1.41 -8.67
CA LEU A 239 -3.05 -2.31 -7.54
C LEU A 239 -3.41 -1.52 -6.29
N ASP A 240 -4.50 -1.88 -5.68
CA ASP A 240 -4.89 -1.42 -4.36
C ASP A 240 -5.26 -2.61 -3.45
N LYS A 241 -5.25 -2.36 -2.15
CA LYS A 241 -5.61 -3.36 -1.16
C LYS A 241 -7.01 -3.07 -0.64
N SER A 242 -7.96 -3.92 -1.01
CA SER A 242 -9.30 -3.89 -0.44
C SER A 242 -9.57 -5.18 0.34
N ASN A 243 -10.11 -5.03 1.54
CA ASN A 243 -10.51 -6.19 2.34
C ASN A 243 -11.96 -6.57 1.98
N LEU A 244 -12.12 -7.52 1.06
CA LEU A 244 -13.43 -8.00 0.60
C LEU A 244 -14.10 -8.99 1.57
N GLY A 245 -13.45 -9.37 2.67
CA GLY A 245 -14.06 -10.23 3.68
C GLY A 245 -15.33 -9.60 4.28
N GLU A 246 -16.20 -10.42 4.83
CA GLU A 246 -17.48 -10.00 5.39
C GLU A 246 -17.32 -8.92 6.48
N PHE A 247 -18.11 -7.85 6.38
CA PHE A 247 -18.23 -6.84 7.43
C PHE A 247 -19.40 -7.22 8.36
N ARG A 248 -19.08 -7.65 9.58
CA ARG A 248 -20.07 -8.16 10.55
C ARG A 248 -19.69 -7.82 11.98
N ILE A 249 -20.67 -7.92 12.86
CA ILE A 249 -20.45 -7.90 14.30
C ILE A 249 -19.88 -9.25 14.71
N ALA A 250 -18.65 -9.24 15.23
CA ALA A 250 -18.01 -10.45 15.74
C ALA A 250 -18.47 -10.78 17.16
N ARG A 251 -18.74 -9.75 18.00
CA ARG A 251 -19.25 -9.90 19.37
C ARG A 251 -19.91 -8.60 19.81
N ALA A 252 -20.99 -8.74 20.58
CA ALA A 252 -21.60 -7.65 21.33
C ALA A 252 -21.86 -8.12 22.76
N SER A 253 -21.31 -7.45 23.77
CA SER A 253 -21.43 -7.87 25.18
C SER A 253 -21.07 -6.76 26.16
N SER A 254 -21.64 -6.85 27.37
CA SER A 254 -21.22 -6.00 28.49
C SER A 254 -19.81 -6.38 28.95
N ILE A 255 -18.96 -5.37 29.14
CA ILE A 255 -17.58 -5.48 29.62
C ILE A 255 -17.39 -4.49 30.78
N GLY A 256 -17.39 -4.99 32.00
CA GLY A 256 -17.48 -4.12 33.18
C GLY A 256 -18.83 -3.41 33.22
N SER A 257 -18.82 -2.10 33.45
CA SER A 257 -20.02 -1.25 33.41
C SER A 257 -20.32 -0.68 32.02
N ASN A 258 -19.60 -1.10 30.99
CA ASN A 258 -19.68 -0.61 29.62
C ASN A 258 -20.20 -1.69 28.67
N PHE A 259 -20.54 -1.31 27.44
CA PHE A 259 -20.99 -2.25 26.41
C PHE A 259 -20.07 -2.17 25.19
N ASP A 260 -19.47 -3.28 24.80
CA ASP A 260 -18.53 -3.37 23.70
C ASP A 260 -19.14 -4.11 22.49
N ILE A 261 -18.98 -3.53 21.31
CA ILE A 261 -19.31 -4.13 20.02
C ILE A 261 -18.02 -4.27 19.24
N VAL A 262 -17.58 -5.51 19.03
CA VAL A 262 -16.38 -5.85 18.26
C VAL A 262 -16.79 -6.18 16.84
N LEU A 263 -16.23 -5.46 15.88
CA LEU A 263 -16.48 -5.62 14.46
C LEU A 263 -15.39 -6.48 13.78
N SER A 264 -15.69 -7.07 12.65
CA SER A 264 -14.69 -7.81 11.85
C SER A 264 -13.70 -6.88 11.14
N LYS A 265 -14.10 -5.62 10.86
CA LYS A 265 -13.30 -4.57 10.20
C LYS A 265 -13.53 -3.22 10.84
N ILE A 266 -12.67 -2.26 10.53
CA ILE A 266 -12.81 -0.88 11.00
C ILE A 266 -13.90 -0.17 10.19
N PRO A 267 -14.94 0.39 10.82
CA PRO A 267 -15.93 1.20 10.12
C PRO A 267 -15.33 2.57 9.78
N VAL A 268 -15.68 3.10 8.62
CA VAL A 268 -15.32 4.46 8.19
C VAL A 268 -16.48 5.45 8.32
N ASP A 269 -17.71 4.97 8.16
CA ASP A 269 -18.92 5.73 8.43
C ASP A 269 -19.66 5.08 9.62
N ILE A 270 -20.07 5.90 10.57
CA ILE A 270 -20.71 5.46 11.81
C ILE A 270 -21.88 6.37 12.08
N GLU A 271 -23.08 5.82 11.97
CA GLU A 271 -24.32 6.44 12.41
C GLU A 271 -24.92 5.62 13.53
N ILE A 272 -25.19 6.25 14.63
CA ILE A 272 -25.76 5.62 15.82
C ILE A 272 -27.00 6.39 16.24
N GLU A 273 -28.10 5.65 16.38
CA GLU A 273 -29.33 6.17 16.96
C GLU A 273 -29.58 5.45 18.28
N ALA A 274 -29.69 6.19 19.35
CA ALA A 274 -30.00 5.66 20.66
C ALA A 274 -30.61 6.74 21.55
N PRO A 275 -31.50 6.39 22.51
CA PRO A 275 -31.94 7.31 23.54
C PRO A 275 -30.75 7.85 24.34
N GLU A 276 -30.84 9.10 24.76
CA GLU A 276 -29.84 9.78 25.61
C GLU A 276 -28.43 9.87 24.98
N LEU A 277 -28.30 9.61 23.66
CA LEU A 277 -27.03 9.77 22.94
C LEU A 277 -26.57 11.24 23.03
N ASN A 278 -25.31 11.47 23.40
CA ASN A 278 -24.68 12.78 23.68
C ASN A 278 -25.11 13.47 24.96
N GLU A 279 -26.07 12.94 25.69
CA GLU A 279 -26.51 13.47 27.00
C GLU A 279 -25.94 12.59 28.13
N LYS A 280 -26.23 11.30 28.09
CA LYS A 280 -25.78 10.32 29.08
C LYS A 280 -25.08 9.12 28.45
N LEU A 281 -25.37 8.81 27.18
CA LEU A 281 -24.74 7.75 26.41
C LEU A 281 -23.67 8.34 25.48
N PHE A 282 -22.47 7.83 25.58
CA PHE A 282 -21.33 8.21 24.73
C PHE A 282 -20.67 6.96 24.17
N TYR A 283 -19.97 7.11 23.03
CA TYR A 283 -19.24 6.00 22.46
C TYR A 283 -17.84 6.39 22.01
N ARG A 284 -16.99 5.40 21.86
CA ARG A 284 -15.65 5.53 21.30
C ARG A 284 -15.43 4.40 20.29
N LEU A 285 -14.81 4.72 19.17
CA LEU A 285 -14.21 3.74 18.29
C LEU A 285 -12.72 3.60 18.61
N SER A 286 -12.28 2.39 18.92
CA SER A 286 -10.88 2.03 19.07
C SER A 286 -10.60 0.80 18.24
N ASP A 287 -9.81 0.95 17.17
CA ASP A 287 -9.63 -0.06 16.15
C ASP A 287 -10.99 -0.59 15.64
N ARG A 288 -11.32 -1.83 15.87
CA ARG A 288 -12.57 -2.47 15.45
C ARG A 288 -13.63 -2.56 16.56
N THR A 289 -13.42 -1.86 17.68
CA THR A 289 -14.33 -1.94 18.83
C THR A 289 -15.05 -0.62 19.04
N LEU A 290 -16.36 -0.64 18.94
CA LEU A 290 -17.24 0.40 19.44
C LEU A 290 -17.53 0.12 20.90
N LYS A 291 -17.03 0.96 21.80
CA LYS A 291 -17.29 0.88 23.22
C LYS A 291 -18.26 1.98 23.62
N PHE A 292 -19.35 1.57 24.24
CA PHE A 292 -20.38 2.47 24.76
C PHE A 292 -20.22 2.67 26.27
N TYR A 293 -20.38 3.89 26.70
CA TYR A 293 -20.30 4.33 28.08
C TYR A 293 -21.60 5.03 28.45
N HIS A 294 -22.12 4.75 29.63
CA HIS A 294 -23.28 5.43 30.14
C HIS A 294 -22.97 6.08 31.52
N THR A 295 -23.43 7.34 31.75
CA THR A 295 -23.15 8.06 32.99
C THR A 295 -23.95 7.53 34.18
N ALA A 296 -25.00 6.74 33.95
CA ALA A 296 -25.79 6.09 34.97
C ALA A 296 -25.92 4.58 34.70
N LEU A 297 -26.14 3.81 35.76
CA LEU A 297 -26.52 2.39 35.61
C LEU A 297 -27.97 2.31 35.13
N ILE A 298 -28.22 1.38 34.21
CA ILE A 298 -29.54 1.15 33.63
C ILE A 298 -29.95 -0.27 33.98
N ASN A 299 -31.06 -0.43 34.70
CA ASN A 299 -31.58 -1.74 35.11
C ASN A 299 -32.18 -2.54 33.93
N ASP A 300 -32.51 -1.87 32.85
CA ASP A 300 -33.04 -2.46 31.63
C ASP A 300 -32.05 -2.27 30.46
N SER A 301 -32.33 -2.90 29.32
CA SER A 301 -31.49 -2.72 28.13
C SER A 301 -31.86 -1.45 27.36
N LEU A 302 -30.85 -0.74 26.87
CA LEU A 302 -30.99 0.42 26.02
C LEU A 302 -30.92 -0.03 24.54
N GLU A 303 -31.90 0.39 23.75
CA GLU A 303 -31.90 0.13 22.31
C GLU A 303 -30.86 1.03 21.62
N VAL A 304 -29.98 0.39 20.82
CA VAL A 304 -28.95 1.05 20.02
C VAL A 304 -29.06 0.57 18.59
N ARG A 305 -29.44 1.45 17.68
CA ARG A 305 -29.44 1.20 16.25
C ARG A 305 -28.10 1.65 15.65
N LEU A 306 -27.51 0.77 14.84
CA LEU A 306 -26.24 0.98 14.17
C LEU A 306 -26.42 0.94 12.66
N ASN A 307 -25.96 1.96 11.97
CA ASN A 307 -25.72 1.97 10.54
C ASN A 307 -24.23 2.25 10.33
N LEU A 308 -23.49 1.22 9.96
CA LEU A 308 -22.04 1.24 9.83
C LEU A 308 -21.65 0.89 8.41
N LYS A 309 -20.60 1.51 7.90
CA LYS A 309 -20.02 1.20 6.59
C LYS A 309 -18.51 1.08 6.71
N ASP A 310 -17.91 0.08 6.05
CA ASP A 310 -16.46 -0.06 5.96
C ASP A 310 -15.87 0.68 4.75
N SER A 311 -14.54 0.66 4.60
CA SER A 311 -13.83 1.35 3.52
C SER A 311 -14.10 0.78 2.13
N VAL A 312 -14.61 -0.45 2.04
CA VAL A 312 -14.96 -1.12 0.76
C VAL A 312 -16.40 -0.82 0.35
N GLY A 313 -17.24 -0.46 1.31
CA GLY A 313 -18.65 -0.14 1.08
C GLY A 313 -19.64 -1.13 1.69
N PHE A 314 -19.16 -2.21 2.35
CA PHE A 314 -20.04 -3.14 3.07
C PHE A 314 -20.71 -2.46 4.25
N LYS A 315 -21.96 -2.81 4.50
CA LYS A 315 -22.80 -2.15 5.52
C LYS A 315 -23.25 -3.12 6.59
N ILE A 316 -23.43 -2.61 7.80
CA ILE A 316 -24.17 -3.23 8.89
C ILE A 316 -25.31 -2.27 9.25
N ASP A 317 -26.56 -2.69 9.11
CA ASP A 317 -27.75 -2.00 9.62
C ASP A 317 -28.45 -2.96 10.57
N THR A 318 -28.40 -2.62 11.88
CA THR A 318 -28.95 -3.53 12.91
C THR A 318 -29.26 -2.79 14.19
N THR A 319 -30.12 -3.38 15.00
CA THR A 319 -30.47 -2.90 16.34
C THR A 319 -29.96 -3.89 17.39
N LEU A 320 -29.31 -3.36 18.41
CA LEU A 320 -28.81 -4.11 19.57
C LEU A 320 -29.37 -3.53 20.86
N TYR A 321 -29.33 -4.33 21.91
CA TYR A 321 -29.77 -3.94 23.25
C TYR A 321 -28.58 -3.91 24.20
N ALA A 322 -28.11 -2.70 24.55
CA ALA A 322 -26.95 -2.49 25.41
C ALA A 322 -27.37 -2.47 26.89
N LYS A 323 -26.61 -3.15 27.75
CA LYS A 323 -26.81 -3.14 29.20
C LYS A 323 -25.63 -2.47 29.90
N PHE A 324 -25.95 -1.65 30.92
CA PHE A 324 -24.96 -0.92 31.71
C PHE A 324 -25.21 -1.23 33.19
N GLU A 325 -24.61 -2.33 33.66
CA GLU A 325 -24.79 -2.86 35.01
C GLU A 325 -23.60 -2.54 35.91
N GLU A 326 -23.79 -2.58 37.21
CA GLU A 326 -22.71 -2.44 38.17
C GLU A 326 -21.70 -3.59 38.00
N SER A 327 -20.43 -3.29 38.11
CA SER A 327 -19.37 -4.27 37.96
C SER A 327 -18.21 -3.99 38.92
N GLU A 328 -17.72 -5.02 39.58
CA GLU A 328 -16.50 -4.98 40.40
C GLU A 328 -15.22 -4.89 39.55
N ARG A 329 -15.31 -5.01 38.24
CA ARG A 329 -14.16 -4.88 37.34
C ARG A 329 -13.58 -3.48 37.44
N ARG A 330 -12.23 -3.42 37.61
CA ARG A 330 -11.50 -2.17 37.65
C ARG A 330 -11.78 -1.37 36.37
N LYS A 331 -12.20 -0.11 36.54
CA LYS A 331 -12.39 0.83 35.44
C LYS A 331 -11.07 1.12 34.73
N GLU A 332 -11.13 1.31 33.42
CA GLU A 332 -9.99 1.74 32.60
C GLU A 332 -9.53 3.14 33.07
N THR A 333 -8.22 3.34 33.23
CA THR A 333 -7.65 4.65 33.58
C THR A 333 -7.82 5.62 32.41
N LEU A 334 -8.07 6.89 32.73
CA LEU A 334 -8.07 7.94 31.71
C LEU A 334 -6.64 8.21 31.24
N GLU A 335 -6.38 7.96 29.96
CA GLU A 335 -5.13 8.28 29.28
C GLU A 335 -5.34 9.46 28.35
N THR A 336 -4.36 10.37 28.34
CA THR A 336 -4.41 11.60 27.56
C THR A 336 -3.13 11.75 26.76
N THR A 337 -3.25 12.09 25.49
CA THR A 337 -2.12 12.45 24.63
C THR A 337 -2.40 13.77 23.92
N ILE A 338 -1.35 14.48 23.51
CA ILE A 338 -1.47 15.68 22.69
C ILE A 338 -0.97 15.33 21.29
N GLU A 339 -1.83 15.46 20.29
CA GLU A 339 -1.56 15.17 18.88
C GLU A 339 -1.49 16.46 18.03
N GLY A 340 -1.13 16.32 16.77
CA GLY A 340 -1.11 17.39 15.77
C GLY A 340 0.25 18.07 15.58
N PRO A 341 0.32 19.02 14.63
CA PRO A 341 1.54 19.75 14.29
C PRO A 341 2.13 20.48 15.49
N ARG A 342 3.45 20.46 15.60
CA ARG A 342 4.19 21.15 16.68
C ARG A 342 4.66 22.54 16.29
N ASN A 343 4.54 22.89 15.02
CA ASN A 343 4.89 24.19 14.49
C ASN A 343 3.62 25.00 14.17
N PHE A 344 3.65 26.30 14.39
CA PHE A 344 2.54 27.21 14.09
C PHE A 344 3.09 28.61 13.74
N ILE A 345 2.25 29.44 13.14
CA ILE A 345 2.59 30.83 12.78
C ILE A 345 2.00 31.79 13.81
N ASP A 346 0.72 32.05 13.72
CA ASP A 346 0.02 33.01 14.59
C ASP A 346 -0.92 32.31 15.58
N LYS A 347 -1.42 31.12 15.23
CA LYS A 347 -2.39 30.38 16.02
C LYS A 347 -1.82 29.05 16.49
N LEU A 348 -1.61 28.92 17.79
CA LEU A 348 -1.24 27.66 18.43
C LEU A 348 -2.48 26.79 18.51
N ARG A 349 -2.36 25.57 17.99
CA ARG A 349 -3.41 24.55 18.04
C ARG A 349 -2.88 23.26 18.66
N ALA A 350 -3.49 22.85 19.77
CA ALA A 350 -3.19 21.58 20.43
C ALA A 350 -4.44 20.70 20.45
N GLU A 351 -4.32 19.48 19.99
CA GLU A 351 -5.41 18.50 20.03
C GLU A 351 -5.14 17.47 21.12
N PHE A 352 -5.95 17.47 22.17
CA PHE A 352 -5.94 16.44 23.21
C PHE A 352 -6.79 15.26 22.73
N LYS A 353 -6.21 14.07 22.79
CA LYS A 353 -6.89 12.83 22.50
C LYS A 353 -6.97 11.97 23.76
N PHE A 354 -8.13 11.42 24.00
CA PHE A 354 -8.44 10.62 25.16
C PHE A 354 -8.82 9.20 24.76
N ASN A 355 -8.45 8.25 25.60
CA ASN A 355 -8.93 6.87 25.46
C ASN A 355 -10.37 6.67 25.93
N LYS A 356 -10.99 7.67 26.57
CA LYS A 356 -12.37 7.64 27.09
C LYS A 356 -13.04 9.01 26.88
N PRO A 357 -14.36 9.09 26.79
CA PRO A 357 -15.07 10.37 26.73
C PRO A 357 -14.81 11.23 27.96
N VAL A 358 -14.46 12.51 27.76
CA VAL A 358 -14.22 13.49 28.83
C VAL A 358 -15.48 14.27 29.10
N ASN A 359 -15.83 14.42 30.38
CA ASN A 359 -16.99 15.14 30.85
C ASN A 359 -16.64 16.56 31.35
N GLU A 360 -15.54 16.69 32.10
CA GLU A 360 -15.17 17.96 32.74
C GLU A 360 -13.68 18.28 32.51
N ILE A 361 -13.38 19.59 32.54
CA ILE A 361 -12.04 20.14 32.40
C ILE A 361 -11.78 21.09 33.57
N ASN A 362 -10.71 20.84 34.31
CA ASN A 362 -10.21 21.78 35.33
C ASN A 362 -9.26 22.77 34.64
N PHE A 363 -9.75 23.97 34.35
CA PHE A 363 -8.99 24.99 33.64
C PHE A 363 -7.87 25.60 34.49
N ASP A 364 -7.87 25.45 35.81
CA ASP A 364 -6.80 25.95 36.69
C ASP A 364 -5.50 25.17 36.50
N SER A 365 -5.59 23.93 35.99
CA SER A 365 -4.44 23.05 35.70
C SER A 365 -4.04 23.01 34.22
N LEU A 366 -4.73 23.80 33.35
CA LEU A 366 -4.47 23.87 31.92
C LEU A 366 -3.79 25.18 31.57
N LEU A 367 -2.51 25.10 31.14
CA LEU A 367 -1.65 26.28 31.02
C LEU A 367 -0.89 26.28 29.68
N ILE A 368 -0.56 27.47 29.20
CA ILE A 368 0.44 27.68 28.15
C ILE A 368 1.66 28.34 28.81
N LYS A 369 2.82 27.67 28.74
CA LYS A 369 4.11 28.18 29.23
C LYS A 369 4.91 28.71 28.05
N TYR A 370 5.59 29.84 28.20
CA TYR A 370 6.39 30.45 27.14
C TYR A 370 7.78 30.89 27.59
N ASP A 371 8.05 30.87 28.88
CA ASP A 371 9.37 31.05 29.46
C ASP A 371 9.51 30.20 30.75
N THR A 372 10.64 30.28 31.45
CA THR A 372 10.91 29.46 32.65
C THR A 372 9.96 29.70 33.82
N ALA A 373 9.36 30.88 33.89
CA ALA A 373 8.48 31.28 35.01
C ALA A 373 7.10 31.78 34.56
N SER A 374 6.90 32.08 33.28
CA SER A 374 5.70 32.75 32.79
C SER A 374 4.70 31.77 32.19
N VAL A 375 3.46 31.88 32.63
CA VAL A 375 2.36 31.03 32.22
C VAL A 375 1.13 31.85 31.84
N ILE A 376 0.36 31.35 30.91
CA ILE A 376 -0.95 31.90 30.51
C ILE A 376 -1.99 30.84 30.86
N PRO A 377 -2.92 31.10 31.77
CA PRO A 377 -4.06 30.22 32.03
C PRO A 377 -4.91 30.08 30.76
N VAL A 378 -5.25 28.84 30.41
CA VAL A 378 -6.12 28.57 29.26
C VAL A 378 -7.55 28.97 29.62
N ARG A 379 -8.18 29.74 28.73
CA ARG A 379 -9.57 30.17 28.88
C ARG A 379 -10.52 29.18 28.23
N LYS A 380 -11.72 29.07 28.80
CA LYS A 380 -12.75 28.13 28.34
C LYS A 380 -13.12 28.34 26.87
N GLU A 381 -13.16 29.59 26.39
CA GLU A 381 -13.48 29.97 25.03
C GLU A 381 -12.42 29.53 23.98
N TRP A 382 -11.22 29.13 24.42
CA TRP A 382 -10.15 28.62 23.55
C TRP A 382 -10.21 27.11 23.34
N VAL A 383 -11.09 26.42 24.09
CA VAL A 383 -11.20 24.96 24.08
C VAL A 383 -12.56 24.54 23.58
N PHE A 384 -12.60 23.68 22.60
CA PHE A 384 -13.84 23.14 22.06
C PHE A 384 -13.75 21.64 21.77
N GLN A 385 -14.88 20.97 21.80
CA GLN A 385 -15.01 19.58 21.42
C GLN A 385 -14.91 19.46 19.89
N LYS A 386 -14.05 18.59 19.39
CA LYS A 386 -13.96 18.29 17.97
C LYS A 386 -15.14 17.40 17.51
N ASP A 387 -15.61 16.55 18.41
CA ASP A 387 -16.73 15.63 18.18
C ASP A 387 -17.57 15.53 19.47
N SER A 388 -18.75 16.14 19.45
CA SER A 388 -19.65 16.19 20.61
C SER A 388 -20.20 14.81 20.99
N THR A 389 -20.31 13.88 20.04
CA THR A 389 -20.87 12.54 20.26
C THR A 389 -19.90 11.59 20.95
N LYS A 390 -18.60 11.80 20.74
CA LYS A 390 -17.55 10.94 21.29
C LYS A 390 -16.85 11.55 22.49
N ARG A 391 -16.74 12.87 22.53
CA ARG A 391 -16.00 13.63 23.55
C ARG A 391 -14.58 13.08 23.82
N THR A 392 -13.97 12.46 22.84
CA THR A 392 -12.62 11.87 22.94
C THR A 392 -11.53 12.76 22.38
N ARG A 393 -11.91 13.94 21.84
CA ARG A 393 -10.98 14.92 21.28
C ARG A 393 -11.37 16.34 21.65
N LEU A 394 -10.44 17.04 22.32
CA LEU A 394 -10.54 18.47 22.62
C LEU A 394 -9.48 19.22 21.82
N VAL A 395 -9.86 20.37 21.30
CA VAL A 395 -8.95 21.27 20.59
C VAL A 395 -8.80 22.54 21.40
N LEU A 396 -7.58 22.88 21.74
CA LEU A 396 -7.16 24.18 22.23
C LEU A 396 -6.66 25.00 21.05
N GLU A 397 -7.30 26.14 20.79
CA GLU A 397 -6.82 27.13 19.83
C GLU A 397 -6.58 28.47 20.53
N TRP A 398 -5.37 28.97 20.39
CA TRP A 398 -4.99 30.25 20.96
C TRP A 398 -4.21 31.06 19.93
N THR A 399 -4.68 32.28 19.66
CA THR A 399 -3.93 33.25 18.81
C THR A 399 -2.92 33.96 19.69
N VAL A 400 -1.64 33.83 19.33
CA VAL A 400 -0.54 34.45 20.05
C VAL A 400 -0.57 35.97 19.81
N PRO A 401 -0.67 36.80 20.85
CA PRO A 401 -0.62 38.24 20.67
C PRO A 401 0.73 38.70 20.09
N ASP A 402 0.73 39.73 19.27
CA ASP A 402 1.97 40.31 18.68
C ASP A 402 2.94 40.84 19.73
N THR A 403 2.46 41.12 20.92
CA THR A 403 3.27 41.56 22.05
C THR A 403 4.11 40.44 22.67
N LEU A 404 3.85 39.17 22.32
CA LEU A 404 4.58 38.00 22.78
C LEU A 404 5.48 37.46 21.65
N ASP A 405 6.74 37.89 21.64
CA ASP A 405 7.73 37.45 20.64
C ASP A 405 8.62 36.32 21.19
N PHE A 406 7.98 35.22 21.56
CA PHE A 406 8.68 33.98 21.94
C PHE A 406 8.56 32.95 20.82
N GLN A 407 9.61 32.14 20.66
CA GLN A 407 9.60 31.06 19.66
C GLN A 407 9.02 29.74 20.20
N ASN A 408 9.18 29.49 21.50
CA ASN A 408 8.82 28.21 22.10
C ASN A 408 7.71 28.40 23.12
N TYR A 409 6.71 27.54 23.00
CA TYR A 409 5.57 27.44 23.90
C TYR A 409 5.38 26.01 24.34
N ILE A 410 4.88 25.78 25.53
CA ILE A 410 4.52 24.47 26.04
C ILE A 410 3.06 24.50 26.44
N VAL A 411 2.25 23.67 25.82
CA VAL A 411 0.90 23.40 26.31
C VAL A 411 1.03 22.34 27.39
N TYR A 412 0.53 22.68 28.56
CA TYR A 412 0.65 21.87 29.78
C TYR A 412 -0.72 21.63 30.40
N ALA A 413 -1.05 20.37 30.63
CA ALA A 413 -2.19 19.93 31.43
C ALA A 413 -1.65 19.15 32.64
N GLY A 414 -1.96 19.60 33.85
CA GLY A 414 -1.57 18.93 35.08
C GLY A 414 -2.26 17.57 35.26
N ASP A 415 -1.92 16.88 36.34
CA ASP A 415 -2.73 15.78 36.84
C ASP A 415 -4.13 16.31 37.23
N SER A 416 -5.12 15.47 37.11
CA SER A 416 -6.53 15.83 37.43
C SER A 416 -7.10 17.01 36.61
N THR A 417 -6.50 17.32 35.43
CA THR A 417 -7.03 18.36 34.52
C THR A 417 -8.29 17.87 33.81
N PHE A 418 -8.33 16.60 33.39
CA PHE A 418 -9.46 16.03 32.65
C PHE A 418 -10.15 14.97 33.49
N ILE A 419 -11.48 15.01 33.50
CA ILE A 419 -12.33 14.04 34.19
C ILE A 419 -13.24 13.38 33.15
N ASP A 420 -13.19 12.06 33.11
CA ASP A 420 -14.02 11.27 32.19
C ASP A 420 -15.43 11.06 32.71
N ILE A 421 -16.31 10.48 31.90
CA ILE A 421 -17.71 10.21 32.25
C ILE A 421 -17.89 9.14 33.33
N GLU A 422 -16.85 8.38 33.67
CA GLU A 422 -16.83 7.42 34.77
C GLU A 422 -16.21 8.01 36.07
N ASN A 423 -16.00 9.34 36.12
CA ASN A 423 -15.34 10.06 37.20
C ASN A 423 -13.89 9.60 37.47
N GLN A 424 -13.19 9.16 36.43
CA GLN A 424 -11.74 8.93 36.48
C GLN A 424 -11.04 10.18 35.94
N PHE A 425 -9.86 10.50 36.44
CA PHE A 425 -9.09 11.65 36.02
C PHE A 425 -7.72 11.21 35.51
N ASN A 426 -7.08 12.03 34.66
CA ASN A 426 -5.71 11.78 34.22
C ASN A 426 -4.77 11.84 35.43
N LYS A 427 -3.99 10.77 35.63
CA LYS A 427 -3.07 10.65 36.76
C LYS A 427 -1.77 11.40 36.54
N ASP A 428 -1.33 11.45 35.31
CA ASP A 428 -0.07 12.06 34.92
C ASP A 428 -0.32 13.38 34.20
N LYS A 429 0.62 14.32 34.36
CA LYS A 429 0.66 15.53 33.56
C LYS A 429 0.88 15.17 32.09
N VAL A 430 0.34 15.98 31.21
CA VAL A 430 0.56 15.89 29.76
C VAL A 430 1.09 17.23 29.26
N GLU A 431 2.20 17.21 28.54
CA GLU A 431 2.78 18.44 28.00
C GLU A 431 3.32 18.22 26.57
N ALA A 432 3.28 19.28 25.79
CA ALA A 432 3.80 19.29 24.43
C ALA A 432 4.42 20.63 24.08
N SER A 433 5.61 20.59 23.50
CA SER A 433 6.32 21.76 23.03
C SER A 433 5.85 22.16 21.64
N TYR A 434 5.68 23.45 21.42
CA TYR A 434 5.28 24.09 20.17
C TYR A 434 6.28 25.16 19.80
N ARG A 435 6.56 25.30 18.50
CA ARG A 435 7.47 26.29 17.96
C ARG A 435 6.73 27.25 17.04
N ARG A 436 6.83 28.57 17.35
CA ARG A 436 6.36 29.61 16.45
C ARG A 436 7.34 29.79 15.30
N LEU A 437 6.85 29.64 14.09
CA LEU A 437 7.66 29.85 12.87
C LEU A 437 7.60 31.31 12.46
N LYS A 438 8.69 31.77 11.87
CA LYS A 438 8.74 33.09 11.23
C LYS A 438 8.24 32.95 9.80
N LYS A 439 7.40 33.88 9.33
CA LYS A 439 6.82 33.82 7.98
C LYS A 439 7.88 33.75 6.88
N GLU A 440 9.02 34.39 7.07
CA GLU A 440 10.13 34.41 6.11
C GLU A 440 10.79 33.02 5.93
N THR A 441 10.53 32.08 6.85
CA THR A 441 11.04 30.69 6.76
C THR A 441 10.09 29.75 6.04
N LEU A 442 8.89 30.21 5.69
CA LEU A 442 7.85 29.44 5.03
C LEU A 442 7.84 29.72 3.53
N ALA A 443 7.37 28.76 2.74
CA ALA A 443 7.04 29.04 1.35
C ALA A 443 5.84 29.98 1.28
N GLU A 444 5.93 31.00 0.44
CA GLU A 444 4.86 31.98 0.32
C GLU A 444 3.61 31.37 -0.33
N GLU A 445 3.81 30.64 -1.43
CA GLU A 445 2.71 30.06 -2.18
C GLU A 445 3.15 28.83 -2.97
N ILE A 446 2.32 27.82 -3.01
CA ILE A 446 2.50 26.61 -3.82
C ILE A 446 1.23 26.42 -4.64
N ASN A 447 1.34 26.59 -5.94
CA ASN A 447 0.26 26.42 -6.90
C ASN A 447 0.39 25.06 -7.58
N VAL A 448 -0.55 24.18 -7.31
CA VAL A 448 -0.58 22.83 -7.87
C VAL A 448 -1.69 22.78 -8.91
N THR A 449 -1.33 22.75 -10.18
CA THR A 449 -2.27 22.52 -11.28
C THR A 449 -2.39 21.03 -11.54
N VAL A 450 -3.61 20.50 -11.60
CA VAL A 450 -3.87 19.12 -11.99
C VAL A 450 -4.46 19.12 -13.42
N ASN A 451 -3.68 18.59 -14.36
CA ASN A 451 -4.05 18.63 -15.79
C ASN A 451 -5.04 17.50 -16.16
N THR A 452 -6.25 17.55 -15.61
CA THR A 452 -7.33 16.60 -15.89
C THR A 452 -8.68 17.29 -15.88
N ASP A 453 -9.64 16.74 -16.63
CA ASP A 453 -11.05 17.17 -16.61
C ASP A 453 -11.87 16.44 -15.54
N GLU A 454 -11.28 15.44 -14.87
CA GLU A 454 -11.96 14.67 -13.82
C GLU A 454 -12.20 15.53 -12.58
N ARG A 455 -13.41 15.50 -12.04
CA ARG A 455 -13.85 16.31 -10.87
C ARG A 455 -14.81 15.52 -9.98
N PRO A 456 -14.87 15.84 -8.68
CA PRO A 456 -13.97 16.73 -7.93
C PRO A 456 -12.60 16.12 -7.67
N LEU A 457 -11.63 16.95 -7.24
CA LEU A 457 -10.28 16.54 -6.91
C LEU A 457 -9.95 16.86 -5.45
N LEU A 458 -9.33 15.93 -4.76
CA LEU A 458 -8.74 16.12 -3.45
C LEU A 458 -7.23 16.21 -3.60
N VAL A 459 -6.67 17.43 -3.51
CA VAL A 459 -5.23 17.66 -3.65
C VAL A 459 -4.59 17.73 -2.28
N GLN A 460 -3.57 16.89 -2.05
CA GLN A 460 -2.92 16.73 -0.76
C GLN A 460 -1.41 16.96 -0.86
N LEU A 461 -0.89 17.73 0.08
CA LEU A 461 0.53 17.84 0.39
C LEU A 461 0.81 16.91 1.57
N ILE A 462 1.67 15.92 1.40
CA ILE A 462 1.91 14.88 2.40
C ILE A 462 3.40 14.71 2.70
N THR A 463 3.70 14.25 3.92
CA THR A 463 5.05 13.84 4.30
C THR A 463 5.42 12.51 3.64
N LYS A 464 6.71 12.14 3.68
CA LYS A 464 7.17 10.79 3.27
C LYS A 464 6.59 9.64 4.10
N LYS A 465 5.94 9.95 5.23
CA LYS A 465 5.23 8.99 6.07
C LYS A 465 3.74 8.91 5.78
N ASP A 466 3.28 9.57 4.71
CA ASP A 466 1.86 9.66 4.31
C ASP A 466 0.99 10.49 5.28
N GLU A 467 1.60 11.38 6.07
CA GLU A 467 0.87 12.31 6.94
C GLU A 467 0.44 13.53 6.13
N ILE A 468 -0.83 13.87 6.16
CA ILE A 468 -1.39 15.03 5.44
C ILE A 468 -0.96 16.31 6.16
N VAL A 469 -0.24 17.19 5.44
CA VAL A 469 0.21 18.50 5.92
C VAL A 469 -0.81 19.58 5.54
N ALA A 470 -1.27 19.53 4.31
CA ALA A 470 -2.30 20.45 3.79
C ALA A 470 -3.16 19.75 2.73
N GLU A 471 -4.42 20.17 2.61
CA GLU A 471 -5.38 19.57 1.71
C GLU A 471 -6.28 20.64 1.09
N LYS A 472 -6.61 20.48 -0.19
CA LYS A 472 -7.58 21.31 -0.91
C LYS A 472 -8.55 20.45 -1.69
N TYR A 473 -9.82 20.76 -1.56
CA TYR A 473 -10.88 20.11 -2.32
C TYR A 473 -11.33 21.02 -3.47
N LEU A 474 -11.22 20.52 -4.69
CA LEU A 474 -11.46 21.27 -5.92
C LEU A 474 -12.71 20.73 -6.61
N GLU A 475 -13.80 21.48 -6.60
CA GLU A 475 -15.05 21.08 -7.25
C GLU A 475 -15.10 21.52 -8.72
N GLU A 476 -14.65 22.74 -9.02
CA GLU A 476 -14.73 23.35 -10.35
C GLU A 476 -13.38 23.71 -10.95
N THR A 477 -12.40 24.04 -10.09
CA THR A 477 -11.06 24.45 -10.54
C THR A 477 -10.11 23.26 -10.65
N ASN A 478 -8.96 23.48 -11.30
CA ASN A 478 -7.88 22.50 -11.37
C ASN A 478 -6.60 22.98 -10.67
N ILE A 479 -6.68 24.09 -9.91
CA ILE A 479 -5.55 24.69 -9.21
C ILE A 479 -5.80 24.65 -7.71
N ALA A 480 -4.89 24.02 -6.97
CA ALA A 480 -4.86 24.04 -5.52
C ALA A 480 -3.75 25.00 -5.05
N GLU A 481 -4.13 26.01 -4.27
CA GLU A 481 -3.20 26.98 -3.69
C GLU A 481 -2.93 26.62 -2.23
N PHE A 482 -1.66 26.43 -1.87
CA PHE A 482 -1.19 26.25 -0.50
C PHE A 482 -0.31 27.42 -0.11
N ARG A 483 -0.49 27.96 1.08
CA ARG A 483 0.27 29.09 1.61
C ARG A 483 0.89 28.74 2.95
N ASP A 484 1.95 29.44 3.30
CA ASP A 484 2.61 29.33 4.60
C ASP A 484 3.07 27.89 4.92
N ILE A 485 3.58 27.17 3.94
CA ILE A 485 4.05 25.79 4.09
C ILE A 485 5.49 25.78 4.59
N GLU A 486 5.75 24.98 5.62
CA GLU A 486 7.11 24.82 6.17
C GLU A 486 8.09 24.27 5.13
N ALA A 487 9.32 24.77 5.13
CA ALA A 487 10.37 24.30 4.23
C ALA A 487 10.78 22.86 4.56
N ALA A 488 10.45 21.92 3.67
CA ALA A 488 10.75 20.49 3.80
C ALA A 488 10.61 19.77 2.45
N THR A 489 10.80 18.46 2.46
CA THR A 489 10.51 17.62 1.30
C THR A 489 9.16 16.94 1.48
N TYR A 490 8.28 17.12 0.52
CA TYR A 490 6.93 16.60 0.49
C TYR A 490 6.67 15.73 -0.73
N LEU A 491 5.58 15.00 -0.69
CA LEU A 491 4.92 14.42 -1.86
C LEU A 491 3.62 15.20 -2.10
N ILE A 492 3.28 15.40 -3.36
CA ILE A 492 2.03 16.05 -3.75
C ILE A 492 1.21 15.05 -4.56
N ARG A 493 -0.04 14.85 -4.17
CA ARG A 493 -0.96 13.97 -4.88
C ARG A 493 -2.32 14.60 -5.08
N ALA A 494 -3.01 14.18 -6.13
CA ALA A 494 -4.40 14.48 -6.41
C ALA A 494 -5.19 13.18 -6.47
N ILE A 495 -6.29 13.11 -5.76
CA ILE A 495 -7.23 11.99 -5.73
C ILE A 495 -8.47 12.44 -6.47
N VAL A 496 -8.98 11.60 -7.38
CA VAL A 496 -10.27 11.82 -8.06
C VAL A 496 -11.37 11.27 -7.16
N ASP A 497 -12.07 12.14 -6.44
CA ASP A 497 -13.13 11.78 -5.49
C ASP A 497 -14.47 11.66 -6.20
N THR A 498 -14.70 10.52 -6.84
CA THR A 498 -15.86 10.31 -7.72
C THR A 498 -17.20 10.33 -7.00
N ASN A 499 -17.24 9.95 -5.73
CA ASN A 499 -18.46 9.88 -4.92
C ASN A 499 -18.63 11.08 -3.97
N ARG A 500 -17.70 12.04 -3.97
CA ARG A 500 -17.75 13.31 -3.22
C ARG A 500 -17.73 13.13 -1.70
N ASN A 501 -17.07 12.07 -1.21
CA ASN A 501 -16.97 11.81 0.22
C ASN A 501 -15.70 12.39 0.88
N ARG A 502 -14.86 13.09 0.09
CA ARG A 502 -13.61 13.76 0.51
C ARG A 502 -12.55 12.81 1.09
N ARG A 503 -12.54 11.59 0.62
CA ARG A 503 -11.53 10.57 0.94
C ARG A 503 -11.32 9.68 -0.27
N TRP A 504 -10.22 8.97 -0.29
CA TRP A 504 -9.96 7.96 -1.30
C TRP A 504 -10.74 6.67 -0.99
N ASP A 505 -11.37 6.10 -2.01
CA ASP A 505 -12.08 4.83 -1.92
C ASP A 505 -11.38 3.72 -2.69
N THR A 506 -11.22 2.58 -2.01
CA THR A 506 -10.62 1.35 -2.54
C THR A 506 -11.56 0.64 -3.53
N SER A 507 -11.02 -0.30 -4.31
CA SER A 507 -11.80 -1.13 -5.23
C SER A 507 -12.79 -2.05 -4.51
N ASN A 508 -13.86 -2.42 -5.21
CA ASN A 508 -14.78 -3.47 -4.78
C ASN A 508 -15.13 -4.36 -5.98
N LEU A 509 -14.53 -5.55 -6.03
CA LEU A 509 -14.73 -6.48 -7.13
C LEU A 509 -16.18 -6.99 -7.24
N TYR A 510 -16.88 -7.14 -6.11
CA TYR A 510 -18.28 -7.61 -6.12
C TYR A 510 -19.26 -6.58 -6.71
N GLU A 511 -18.93 -5.29 -6.61
CA GLU A 511 -19.69 -4.19 -7.19
C GLU A 511 -19.15 -3.76 -8.56
N ASN A 512 -18.13 -4.42 -9.08
CA ASN A 512 -17.38 -4.00 -10.27
C ASN A 512 -16.90 -2.54 -10.19
N ARG A 513 -16.57 -2.06 -8.97
CA ARG A 513 -16.12 -0.71 -8.70
C ARG A 513 -14.61 -0.67 -8.57
N GLN A 514 -13.96 0.05 -9.47
CA GLN A 514 -12.51 0.30 -9.40
C GLN A 514 -12.17 1.27 -8.28
N ALA A 515 -10.92 1.21 -7.79
CA ALA A 515 -10.40 2.20 -6.87
C ALA A 515 -10.35 3.60 -7.51
N GLU A 516 -10.53 4.63 -6.70
CA GLU A 516 -10.36 6.00 -7.15
C GLU A 516 -8.92 6.27 -7.58
N ARG A 517 -8.77 7.04 -8.65
CA ARG A 517 -7.46 7.32 -9.23
C ARG A 517 -6.68 8.30 -8.37
N VAL A 518 -5.39 8.02 -8.25
CA VAL A 518 -4.45 8.87 -7.52
C VAL A 518 -3.30 9.25 -8.45
N TYR A 519 -3.10 10.54 -8.62
CA TYR A 519 -2.03 11.10 -9.43
C TYR A 519 -0.99 11.75 -8.52
N TYR A 520 0.28 11.44 -8.73
CA TYR A 520 1.38 12.06 -8.01
C TYR A 520 2.09 13.10 -8.87
N LEU A 521 2.57 14.16 -8.24
CA LEU A 521 3.56 15.02 -8.86
C LEU A 521 4.85 14.23 -9.02
N MET A 522 5.33 14.13 -10.26
CA MET A 522 6.58 13.45 -10.60
C MET A 522 7.68 14.49 -10.83
N ASN A 523 8.89 14.17 -10.42
CA ASN A 523 10.04 15.02 -10.74
C ASN A 523 10.28 14.99 -12.25
N PRO A 524 10.33 16.14 -12.93
CA PRO A 524 10.49 16.18 -14.39
C PRO A 524 11.80 15.55 -14.88
N ASN A 525 12.81 15.46 -14.02
CA ASN A 525 14.12 14.89 -14.35
C ASN A 525 14.29 13.42 -13.94
N ASP A 526 13.34 12.88 -13.17
CA ASP A 526 13.38 11.50 -12.68
C ASP A 526 11.94 11.01 -12.42
N ASN A 527 11.39 10.31 -13.39
CA ASN A 527 10.01 9.79 -13.34
C ASN A 527 9.75 8.77 -12.22
N ASN A 528 10.76 8.34 -11.49
CA ASN A 528 10.61 7.50 -10.30
C ASN A 528 10.62 8.31 -9.01
N ASN A 529 10.96 9.60 -9.08
CA ASN A 529 11.07 10.47 -7.93
C ASN A 529 9.83 11.37 -7.80
N LYS A 530 9.15 11.24 -6.68
CA LYS A 530 7.95 12.02 -6.31
C LYS A 530 8.29 13.14 -5.31
N ASP A 531 9.56 13.27 -4.91
CA ASP A 531 10.01 14.23 -3.91
C ASP A 531 9.94 15.66 -4.45
N THR A 532 9.22 16.52 -3.75
CA THR A 532 9.14 17.95 -4.01
C THR A 532 9.81 18.71 -2.87
N VAL A 533 10.92 19.36 -3.16
CA VAL A 533 11.64 20.17 -2.17
C VAL A 533 11.06 21.58 -2.14
N ILE A 534 10.54 21.97 -0.98
CA ILE A 534 9.97 23.30 -0.72
C ILE A 534 10.95 24.09 0.16
N ARG A 535 11.19 25.34 -0.18
CA ARG A 535 12.08 26.24 0.55
C ARG A 535 11.36 27.50 1.00
N GLY A 536 11.84 28.10 2.09
CA GLY A 536 11.32 29.37 2.60
C GLY A 536 11.46 30.52 1.60
N GLY A 537 10.48 31.40 1.56
CA GLY A 537 10.40 32.54 0.65
C GLY A 537 10.14 32.18 -0.82
N TRP A 538 9.82 30.90 -1.13
CA TRP A 538 9.57 30.48 -2.50
C TRP A 538 8.09 30.50 -2.84
N THR A 539 7.79 30.96 -4.08
CA THR A 539 6.57 30.62 -4.80
C THR A 539 6.90 29.49 -5.75
N LEU A 540 6.12 28.42 -5.74
CA LEU A 540 6.32 27.22 -6.55
C LEU A 540 5.08 26.92 -7.37
N ASP A 541 5.21 26.86 -8.69
CA ASP A 541 4.18 26.42 -9.61
C ASP A 541 4.52 25.03 -10.14
N VAL A 542 3.65 24.07 -9.92
CA VAL A 542 3.84 22.69 -10.34
C VAL A 542 2.60 22.15 -11.03
N VAL A 543 2.80 21.16 -11.91
CA VAL A 543 1.73 20.55 -12.67
C VAL A 543 1.75 19.03 -12.47
N ILE A 544 0.68 18.50 -11.90
CA ILE A 544 0.42 17.06 -11.89
C ILE A 544 -0.15 16.71 -13.27
N GLN A 545 0.63 15.93 -14.01
CA GLN A 545 0.13 15.30 -15.21
C GLN A 545 -0.48 13.97 -14.81
N PRO A 546 -1.77 13.70 -15.08
CA PRO A 546 -2.36 12.38 -14.99
C PRO A 546 -1.77 11.53 -16.10
N THR A 547 -0.48 11.38 -16.10
CA THR A 547 0.17 10.44 -17.00
C THR A 547 -0.30 9.06 -16.58
N LYS A 548 -0.72 8.29 -17.57
CA LYS A 548 -0.51 6.84 -17.55
C LYS A 548 0.82 6.66 -16.84
N PRO A 549 0.91 5.91 -15.73
CA PRO A 549 2.20 5.65 -15.12
C PRO A 549 3.09 5.28 -16.27
N ILE A 550 4.20 5.93 -16.36
CA ILE A 550 5.18 5.62 -17.36
C ILE A 550 5.73 4.25 -16.94
N GLY A 551 4.95 3.23 -17.20
CA GLY A 551 5.49 1.95 -17.48
C GLY A 551 6.32 2.19 -18.71
N LEU A 552 7.60 2.02 -18.60
CA LEU A 552 8.61 2.16 -19.61
C LEU A 552 8.23 1.51 -20.97
N ASN A 553 7.09 1.85 -21.52
CA ASN A 553 6.94 1.84 -22.95
C ASN A 553 7.95 2.90 -23.38
N LYS A 554 9.12 2.46 -23.87
CA LYS A 554 9.87 3.29 -24.78
C LYS A 554 8.81 3.84 -25.73
N LEU A 555 8.46 5.11 -25.52
CA LEU A 555 7.76 5.89 -26.55
C LEU A 555 8.52 5.53 -27.83
N PRO A 556 7.84 5.20 -28.93
CA PRO A 556 8.53 5.04 -30.20
C PRO A 556 9.48 6.22 -30.26
N GLU A 557 10.78 5.96 -30.39
CA GLU A 557 11.80 7.01 -30.39
C GLU A 557 11.30 8.06 -31.36
N LEU A 558 10.97 9.24 -30.86
CA LEU A 558 10.56 10.34 -31.71
C LEU A 558 11.62 10.45 -32.79
N PRO A 559 11.24 10.61 -34.06
CA PRO A 559 12.21 10.86 -35.11
C PRO A 559 13.17 11.95 -34.61
N GLU A 560 14.45 11.80 -34.87
CA GLU A 560 15.50 12.72 -34.38
C GLU A 560 15.19 14.19 -34.65
N GLU A 561 14.43 14.48 -35.72
CA GLU A 561 13.96 15.82 -36.06
C GLU A 561 12.87 16.34 -35.08
N GLU A 562 11.93 15.49 -34.65
CA GLU A 562 10.90 15.86 -33.66
C GLU A 562 11.51 15.96 -32.26
N LYS A 563 12.51 15.15 -31.93
CA LYS A 563 13.23 15.22 -30.67
C LYS A 563 14.00 16.54 -30.56
N LYS A 564 14.70 16.94 -31.63
CA LYS A 564 15.36 18.25 -31.70
C LYS A 564 14.40 19.44 -31.65
N ALA A 565 13.24 19.31 -32.29
CA ALA A 565 12.20 20.33 -32.25
C ALA A 565 11.61 20.48 -30.83
N LEU A 566 11.40 19.37 -30.13
CA LEU A 566 10.90 19.37 -28.75
C LEU A 566 11.96 19.91 -27.77
N GLU A 567 13.24 19.54 -27.93
CA GLU A 567 14.34 20.10 -27.17
C GLU A 567 14.51 21.61 -27.41
N ALA A 568 14.33 22.07 -28.65
CA ALA A 568 14.38 23.50 -28.96
C ALA A 568 13.21 24.26 -28.33
N GLN A 569 11.99 23.71 -28.31
CA GLN A 569 10.83 24.30 -27.63
C GLN A 569 11.02 24.36 -26.13
N ILE A 570 11.56 23.30 -25.51
CA ILE A 570 11.85 23.25 -24.07
C ILE A 570 12.89 24.30 -23.71
N ASN A 571 13.97 24.41 -24.49
CA ASN A 571 15.02 25.40 -24.27
C ASN A 571 14.52 26.84 -24.46
N GLN A 572 13.69 27.09 -25.47
CA GLN A 572 13.08 28.40 -25.69
C GLN A 572 12.14 28.78 -24.53
N HIS A 573 11.34 27.84 -24.05
CA HIS A 573 10.48 28.08 -22.89
C HIS A 573 11.28 28.31 -21.62
N TYR A 574 12.41 27.62 -21.45
CA TYR A 574 13.33 27.82 -20.34
C TYR A 574 14.00 29.19 -20.39
N GLU A 575 14.43 29.66 -21.58
CA GLU A 575 14.96 31.00 -21.77
C GLU A 575 13.91 32.09 -21.51
N GLU A 576 12.68 31.92 -21.97
CA GLU A 576 11.56 32.84 -21.68
C GLU A 576 11.21 32.89 -20.17
N LEU A 577 11.30 31.79 -19.47
CA LEU A 577 11.13 31.74 -18.01
C LEU A 577 12.29 32.44 -17.30
N MET A 578 13.52 32.20 -17.74
CA MET A 578 14.71 32.84 -17.16
C MET A 578 14.73 34.37 -17.42
N ASP A 579 14.32 34.81 -18.60
CA ASP A 579 14.19 36.25 -18.91
C ASP A 579 13.10 36.92 -18.07
N LYS A 580 12.00 36.27 -17.83
CA LYS A 580 10.95 36.74 -16.89
C LYS A 580 11.44 36.81 -15.45
N PHE A 581 12.35 35.92 -15.07
CA PHE A 581 12.95 35.91 -13.72
C PHE A 581 14.01 37.01 -13.55
N LEU A 582 14.85 37.25 -14.58
CA LEU A 582 15.97 38.21 -14.53
C LEU A 582 15.51 39.64 -14.75
N ASN A 583 14.37 39.89 -15.39
CA ASN A 583 13.87 41.23 -15.73
C ASN A 583 12.73 41.72 -14.81
N LYS A 584 12.45 41.05 -13.67
CA LYS A 584 11.58 41.65 -12.65
C LYS A 584 12.28 42.84 -11.99
N PRO A 585 11.76 44.08 -12.09
CA PRO A 585 12.33 45.21 -11.36
C PRO A 585 12.22 44.96 -9.85
N MET A 586 13.34 45.21 -9.15
CA MET A 586 13.43 45.23 -7.69
C MET A 586 12.47 46.27 -7.08
#